data_9cf8e51e4b4115b382149b9182e82255
#
_entry.id   9cf8e51e4b4115b382149b9182e82255
#
_cell.length_a   1.000
_cell.length_b   1.000
_cell.length_c   1.000
_cell.angle_alpha   90.00
_cell.angle_beta   90.00
_cell.angle_gamma   90.00
#
_symmetry.space_group_name_H-M   'P 1'
#
loop_
_entity.id
_entity.type
_entity.pdbx_description
1 polymer ?
#
loop_
_entity_poly.entity_id
_entity_poly.type
_entity_poly.pdbx_seq_one_letter_code
_entity_poly.pdbx_strand_id
1 'polypeptide(L)'
;AGPIGLSAVEFARISGAKTIVMDMVESRLEFVRAKLKIPHTIQAGTGNEIKELEALTDGNLADVVIDATGSNRSMANAVNYCAFKGRLVYVGITQANVELPHAPVFHKRELDILASRNALTKDFTRIIKLMEEGEIDTKPWITHRTSFDDMIGEFESYTRPETGVIKAVVEVQ
;
A
#
# COMPACT_ATOMS: atom_id res chain seq x y z
N ALA A 1 -2.29 1.38 -3.72
CA ALA A 1 -1.73 2.73 -3.57
C ALA A 1 -2.77 3.72 -3.00
N GLY A 2 -3.52 3.30 -1.99
CA GLY A 2 -4.31 4.17 -1.12
C GLY A 2 -3.44 4.86 -0.05
N PRO A 3 -4.02 5.73 0.83
CA PRO A 3 -3.23 6.51 1.79
C PRO A 3 -2.35 5.65 2.70
N ILE A 4 -2.86 4.51 3.17
CA ILE A 4 -2.09 3.59 4.02
C ILE A 4 -0.96 2.92 3.23
N GLY A 5 -1.23 2.47 2.01
CA GLY A 5 -0.21 1.88 1.14
C GLY A 5 0.87 2.89 0.77
N LEU A 6 0.52 4.14 0.46
CA LEU A 6 1.50 5.20 0.19
C LEU A 6 2.40 5.48 1.41
N SER A 7 1.85 5.43 2.63
CA SER A 7 2.66 5.53 3.86
C SER A 7 3.70 4.41 3.93
N ALA A 8 3.32 3.17 3.64
CA ALA A 8 4.25 2.05 3.60
C ALA A 8 5.33 2.23 2.51
N VAL A 9 4.94 2.74 1.33
CA VAL A 9 5.88 3.04 0.23
C VAL A 9 6.92 4.07 0.66
N GLU A 10 6.52 5.15 1.35
CA GLU A 10 7.48 6.16 1.83
C GLU A 10 8.48 5.58 2.82
N PHE A 11 8.03 4.77 3.79
CA PHE A 11 8.95 4.14 4.72
C PHE A 11 9.87 3.10 4.05
N ALA A 12 9.37 2.34 3.05
CA ALA A 12 10.21 1.46 2.26
C ALA A 12 11.29 2.24 1.49
N ARG A 13 10.92 3.37 0.87
CA ARG A 13 11.84 4.27 0.18
C ARG A 13 12.93 4.81 1.12
N ILE A 14 12.54 5.33 2.28
CA ILE A 14 13.48 5.88 3.28
C ILE A 14 14.43 4.80 3.80
N SER A 15 13.97 3.56 3.89
CA SER A 15 14.83 2.43 4.30
C SER A 15 15.81 1.98 3.22
N GLY A 16 15.75 2.55 2.01
CA GLY A 16 16.58 2.16 0.88
C GLY A 16 16.15 0.88 0.18
N ALA A 17 14.95 0.38 0.46
CA ALA A 17 14.45 -0.84 -0.17
C ALA A 17 14.11 -0.61 -1.65
N LYS A 18 14.39 -1.60 -2.51
CA LYS A 18 13.82 -1.65 -3.84
C LYS A 18 12.32 -1.85 -3.72
N THR A 19 11.56 -0.81 -3.98
CA THR A 19 10.12 -0.80 -3.78
C THR A 19 9.40 -1.08 -5.08
N ILE A 20 8.46 -2.03 -5.05
CA ILE A 20 7.55 -2.36 -6.15
C ILE A 20 6.13 -2.13 -5.63
N VAL A 21 5.34 -1.33 -6.33
CA VAL A 21 3.96 -1.01 -5.92
C VAL A 21 2.97 -1.71 -6.84
N MET A 22 2.01 -2.40 -6.24
CA MET A 22 0.95 -3.09 -6.95
C MET A 22 -0.42 -2.48 -6.61
N ASP A 23 -1.21 -2.15 -7.63
CA ASP A 23 -2.58 -1.65 -7.46
C ASP A 23 -3.43 -2.04 -8.67
N MET A 24 -4.75 -2.14 -8.50
CA MET A 24 -5.69 -2.42 -9.58
C MET A 24 -5.95 -1.19 -10.46
N VAL A 25 -5.74 0.01 -9.92
CA VAL A 25 -6.09 1.29 -10.55
C VAL A 25 -4.85 1.92 -11.15
N GLU A 26 -4.77 1.97 -12.47
CA GLU A 26 -3.59 2.50 -13.18
C GLU A 26 -3.27 3.95 -12.82
N SER A 27 -4.26 4.81 -12.64
CA SER A 27 -4.02 6.21 -12.25
C SER A 27 -3.33 6.35 -10.88
N ARG A 28 -3.50 5.37 -9.98
CA ARG A 28 -2.78 5.31 -8.71
C ARG A 28 -1.33 4.87 -8.90
N LEU A 29 -1.08 3.96 -9.83
CA LEU A 29 0.29 3.58 -10.21
C LEU A 29 1.03 4.73 -10.90
N GLU A 30 0.35 5.47 -11.77
CA GLU A 30 0.88 6.71 -12.37
C GLU A 30 1.24 7.74 -11.30
N PHE A 31 0.36 7.93 -10.31
CA PHE A 31 0.64 8.82 -9.18
C PHE A 31 1.91 8.40 -8.43
N VAL A 32 2.07 7.12 -8.14
CA VAL A 32 3.25 6.57 -7.47
C VAL A 32 4.52 6.84 -8.27
N ARG A 33 4.49 6.58 -9.58
CA ARG A 33 5.63 6.87 -10.46
C ARG A 33 5.97 8.36 -10.52
N ALA A 34 4.93 9.19 -10.70
CA ALA A 34 5.10 10.62 -10.89
C ALA A 34 5.49 11.38 -9.62
N LYS A 35 4.85 11.07 -8.48
CA LYS A 35 4.98 11.82 -7.23
C LYS A 35 5.98 11.22 -6.24
N LEU A 36 5.98 9.89 -6.07
CA LEU A 36 6.88 9.22 -5.15
C LEU A 36 8.18 8.75 -5.82
N LYS A 37 8.27 8.89 -7.15
CA LYS A 37 9.45 8.50 -7.92
C LYS A 37 9.81 7.00 -7.79
N ILE A 38 8.80 6.17 -7.58
CA ILE A 38 8.95 4.72 -7.59
C ILE A 38 8.71 4.20 -9.01
N PRO A 39 9.75 3.72 -9.71
CA PRO A 39 9.62 3.34 -11.12
C PRO A 39 8.95 1.99 -11.33
N HIS A 40 9.03 1.10 -10.33
CA HIS A 40 8.54 -0.26 -10.45
C HIS A 40 7.11 -0.38 -9.95
N THR A 41 6.19 -0.58 -10.88
CA THR A 41 4.77 -0.76 -10.59
C THR A 41 4.22 -1.95 -11.36
N ILE A 42 3.24 -2.65 -10.78
CA ILE A 42 2.55 -3.79 -11.39
C ILE A 42 1.06 -3.53 -11.30
N GLN A 43 0.35 -3.66 -12.40
CA GLN A 43 -1.11 -3.60 -12.38
C GLN A 43 -1.69 -4.93 -11.92
N ALA A 44 -2.42 -4.90 -10.80
CA ALA A 44 -3.08 -6.09 -10.26
C ALA A 44 -4.35 -6.44 -11.03
N GLY A 45 -4.70 -7.74 -11.04
CA GLY A 45 -5.91 -8.25 -11.70
C GLY A 45 -5.70 -8.64 -13.15
N THR A 46 -4.49 -8.57 -13.67
CA THR A 46 -4.14 -8.96 -15.05
C THR A 46 -3.86 -10.46 -15.19
N GLY A 47 -3.52 -11.14 -14.10
CA GLY A 47 -3.06 -12.53 -14.09
C GLY A 47 -1.57 -12.71 -14.38
N ASN A 48 -0.83 -11.61 -14.60
CA ASN A 48 0.60 -11.63 -14.89
C ASN A 48 1.46 -11.15 -13.72
N GLU A 49 0.87 -10.85 -12.56
CA GLU A 49 1.53 -10.18 -11.44
C GLU A 49 2.79 -10.92 -10.96
N ILE A 50 2.72 -12.25 -10.87
CA ILE A 50 3.86 -13.07 -10.43
C ILE A 50 4.98 -12.98 -11.46
N LYS A 51 4.67 -13.12 -12.75
CA LYS A 51 5.66 -13.04 -13.84
C LYS A 51 6.34 -11.67 -13.90
N GLU A 52 5.56 -10.60 -13.73
CA GLU A 52 6.09 -9.24 -13.70
C GLU A 52 6.97 -9.01 -12.45
N LEU A 53 6.54 -9.54 -11.29
CA LEU A 53 7.32 -9.47 -10.07
C LEU A 53 8.64 -10.25 -10.19
N GLU A 54 8.61 -11.47 -10.73
CA GLU A 54 9.81 -12.27 -11.01
C GLU A 54 10.78 -11.52 -11.91
N ALA A 55 10.28 -10.87 -12.97
CA ALA A 55 11.12 -10.08 -13.86
C ALA A 55 11.81 -8.90 -13.16
N LEU A 56 11.14 -8.31 -12.16
CA LEU A 56 11.69 -7.22 -11.36
C LEU A 56 12.61 -7.67 -10.21
N THR A 57 12.60 -8.95 -9.86
CA THR A 57 13.31 -9.50 -8.70
C THR A 57 14.29 -10.63 -9.06
N ASP A 58 14.71 -10.69 -10.31
CA ASP A 58 15.62 -11.74 -10.81
C ASP A 58 15.13 -13.17 -10.50
N GLY A 59 13.81 -13.36 -10.55
CA GLY A 59 13.14 -14.65 -10.29
C GLY A 59 12.89 -14.97 -8.81
N ASN A 60 13.31 -14.13 -7.88
CA ASN A 60 13.27 -14.43 -6.44
C ASN A 60 11.96 -14.08 -5.73
N LEU A 61 11.10 -13.27 -6.34
CA LEU A 61 9.94 -12.62 -5.73
C LEU A 61 10.34 -11.57 -4.67
N ALA A 62 9.41 -11.17 -3.78
CA ALA A 62 9.65 -10.10 -2.82
C ALA A 62 10.05 -10.64 -1.44
N ASP A 63 11.13 -10.11 -0.86
CA ASP A 63 11.55 -10.44 0.50
C ASP A 63 10.52 -9.99 1.55
N VAL A 64 9.85 -8.87 1.28
CA VAL A 64 8.78 -8.35 2.13
C VAL A 64 7.59 -7.95 1.27
N VAL A 65 6.43 -8.48 1.59
CA VAL A 65 5.13 -8.10 0.99
C VAL A 65 4.31 -7.41 2.06
N ILE A 66 3.82 -6.20 1.76
CA ILE A 66 2.93 -5.44 2.65
C ILE A 66 1.57 -5.31 1.98
N ASP A 67 0.55 -5.92 2.55
CA ASP A 67 -0.83 -5.76 2.07
C ASP A 67 -1.55 -4.69 2.89
N ALA A 68 -1.91 -3.60 2.23
CA ALA A 68 -2.67 -2.47 2.76
C ALA A 68 -4.03 -2.29 2.08
N THR A 69 -4.55 -3.35 1.44
CA THR A 69 -5.77 -3.27 0.62
C THR A 69 -7.06 -3.43 1.42
N GLY A 70 -7.05 -4.26 2.47
CA GLY A 70 -8.26 -4.69 3.17
C GLY A 70 -9.18 -5.59 2.32
N SER A 71 -8.74 -5.97 1.13
CA SER A 71 -9.44 -6.91 0.25
C SER A 71 -9.10 -8.34 0.62
N ASN A 72 -10.10 -9.14 0.99
CA ASN A 72 -9.89 -10.55 1.34
C ASN A 72 -9.17 -11.33 0.23
N ARG A 73 -9.53 -11.07 -1.03
CA ARG A 73 -8.90 -11.70 -2.19
C ARG A 73 -7.42 -11.30 -2.33
N SER A 74 -7.10 -10.02 -2.15
CA SER A 74 -5.72 -9.55 -2.17
C SER A 74 -4.91 -10.18 -1.05
N MET A 75 -5.43 -10.11 0.17
CA MET A 75 -4.76 -10.65 1.37
C MET A 75 -4.49 -12.15 1.24
N ALA A 76 -5.45 -12.93 0.73
CA ALA A 76 -5.26 -14.37 0.49
C ALA A 76 -4.20 -14.65 -0.59
N ASN A 77 -4.11 -13.79 -1.61
CA ASN A 77 -3.16 -13.97 -2.72
C ASN A 77 -1.76 -13.44 -2.40
N ALA A 78 -1.61 -12.52 -1.46
CA ALA A 78 -0.37 -11.84 -1.14
C ALA A 78 0.79 -12.79 -0.77
N VAL A 79 0.49 -13.94 -0.18
CA VAL A 79 1.47 -14.96 0.16
C VAL A 79 2.23 -15.51 -1.06
N ASN A 80 1.60 -15.48 -2.25
CA ASN A 80 2.21 -15.96 -3.48
C ASN A 80 3.33 -15.06 -4.00
N TYR A 81 3.36 -13.80 -3.57
CA TYR A 81 4.36 -12.82 -3.96
C TYR A 81 5.63 -12.85 -3.10
N CYS A 82 5.63 -13.62 -2.00
CA CYS A 82 6.76 -13.71 -1.09
C CYS A 82 7.86 -14.63 -1.62
N ALA A 83 9.09 -14.20 -1.51
CA ALA A 83 10.29 -15.03 -1.72
C ALA A 83 10.42 -16.12 -0.64
N PHE A 84 11.37 -17.04 -0.82
CA PHE A 84 11.75 -17.97 0.24
C PHE A 84 12.27 -17.21 1.47
N LYS A 85 11.83 -17.61 2.67
CA LYS A 85 12.07 -16.91 3.95
C LYS A 85 11.58 -15.46 3.95
N GLY A 86 10.65 -15.16 3.03
CA GLY A 86 10.04 -13.84 2.92
C GLY A 86 9.04 -13.57 4.04
N ARG A 87 8.65 -12.31 4.13
CA ARG A 87 7.75 -11.82 5.16
C ARG A 87 6.51 -11.19 4.55
N LEU A 88 5.34 -11.66 4.98
CA LEU A 88 4.06 -11.05 4.64
C LEU A 88 3.55 -10.23 5.83
N VAL A 89 3.27 -8.95 5.61
CA VAL A 89 2.75 -8.04 6.65
C VAL A 89 1.37 -7.55 6.25
N TYR A 90 0.37 -7.90 7.04
CA TYR A 90 -0.98 -7.38 6.89
C TYR A 90 -1.14 -6.07 7.66
N VAL A 91 -1.39 -4.99 6.94
CA VAL A 91 -1.77 -3.67 7.45
C VAL A 91 -3.25 -3.41 7.19
N GLY A 92 -3.76 -3.88 6.06
CA GLY A 92 -5.18 -3.89 5.73
C GLY A 92 -5.99 -4.76 6.69
N ILE A 93 -7.25 -4.40 6.91
CA ILE A 93 -8.18 -5.13 7.78
C ILE A 93 -9.32 -5.68 6.92
N THR A 94 -9.60 -6.98 7.07
CA THR A 94 -10.82 -7.62 6.56
C THR A 94 -11.57 -8.29 7.71
N GLN A 95 -12.89 -8.38 7.59
CA GLN A 95 -13.73 -9.13 8.54
C GLN A 95 -13.90 -10.60 8.15
N ALA A 96 -13.55 -10.94 6.90
CA ALA A 96 -13.63 -12.31 6.41
C ALA A 96 -12.39 -13.12 6.81
N ASN A 97 -12.51 -14.43 6.84
CA ASN A 97 -11.36 -15.31 6.99
C ASN A 97 -10.43 -15.20 5.78
N VAL A 98 -9.14 -15.17 6.03
CA VAL A 98 -8.13 -15.23 4.99
C VAL A 98 -7.60 -16.65 4.90
N GLU A 99 -7.84 -17.30 3.77
CA GLU A 99 -7.36 -18.66 3.52
C GLU A 99 -6.04 -18.60 2.75
N LEU A 100 -5.07 -19.38 3.19
CA LEU A 100 -3.72 -19.41 2.62
C LEU A 100 -3.36 -20.83 2.17
N PRO A 101 -2.65 -20.98 1.04
CA PRO A 101 -2.10 -22.27 0.59
C PRO A 101 -0.94 -22.70 1.51
N HIS A 102 -1.27 -23.37 2.61
CA HIS A 102 -0.31 -23.71 3.66
C HIS A 102 0.88 -24.52 3.12
N ALA A 103 0.67 -25.78 2.73
CA ALA A 103 1.77 -26.66 2.36
C ALA A 103 2.52 -26.22 1.08
N PRO A 104 1.82 -25.85 -0.02
CA PRO A 104 2.51 -25.58 -1.28
C PRO A 104 3.24 -24.23 -1.32
N VAL A 105 2.87 -23.28 -0.45
CA VAL A 105 3.46 -21.93 -0.47
C VAL A 105 4.02 -21.54 0.89
N PHE A 106 3.16 -21.39 1.90
CA PHE A 106 3.57 -20.85 3.20
C PHE A 106 4.65 -21.71 3.86
N HIS A 107 4.37 -22.99 4.04
CA HIS A 107 5.33 -23.95 4.65
C HIS A 107 6.55 -24.17 3.75
N LYS A 108 6.32 -24.40 2.45
CA LYS A 108 7.41 -24.65 1.50
C LYS A 108 8.44 -23.53 1.45
N ARG A 109 7.99 -22.28 1.55
CA ARG A 109 8.85 -21.09 1.47
C ARG A 109 9.35 -20.62 2.83
N GLU A 110 8.97 -21.27 3.93
CA GLU A 110 9.35 -20.89 5.31
C GLU A 110 9.00 -19.42 5.62
N LEU A 111 7.75 -19.01 5.33
CA LEU A 111 7.33 -17.61 5.41
C LEU A 111 6.97 -17.17 6.83
N ASP A 112 7.27 -15.92 7.14
CA ASP A 112 6.72 -15.21 8.29
C ASP A 112 5.43 -14.49 7.90
N ILE A 113 4.39 -14.58 8.72
CA ILE A 113 3.18 -13.76 8.59
C ILE A 113 3.04 -12.88 9.83
N LEU A 114 2.94 -11.59 9.58
CA LEU A 114 2.86 -10.55 10.59
C LEU A 114 1.61 -9.69 10.38
N ALA A 115 1.16 -9.04 11.45
CA ALA A 115 0.13 -8.02 11.37
C ALA A 115 0.63 -6.72 11.99
N SER A 116 0.27 -5.59 11.42
CA SER A 116 0.58 -4.27 11.93
C SER A 116 -0.71 -3.54 12.29
N ARG A 117 -0.74 -2.90 13.45
CA ARG A 117 -1.91 -2.17 13.93
C ARG A 117 -1.50 -0.92 14.68
N ASN A 118 -2.20 0.19 14.37
CA ASN A 118 -2.05 1.48 15.06
C ASN A 118 -0.61 2.04 15.03
N ALA A 119 -0.34 2.98 15.93
CA ALA A 119 0.95 3.61 16.12
C ALA A 119 1.16 3.96 17.58
N LEU A 120 2.39 3.99 18.03
CA LEU A 120 2.80 4.46 19.35
C LEU A 120 3.20 5.94 19.27
N THR A 121 3.26 6.62 20.41
CA THR A 121 3.69 8.04 20.49
C THR A 121 5.04 8.29 19.80
N LYS A 122 5.99 7.37 19.96
CA LYS A 122 7.30 7.47 19.29
C LYS A 122 7.21 7.46 17.75
N ASP A 123 6.21 6.79 17.20
CA ASP A 123 6.01 6.71 15.75
C ASP A 123 5.54 8.06 15.22
N PHE A 124 4.61 8.73 15.92
CA PHE A 124 4.19 10.09 15.58
C PHE A 124 5.35 11.08 15.62
N THR A 125 6.15 11.05 16.69
CA THR A 125 7.34 11.92 16.81
C THR A 125 8.30 11.70 15.65
N ARG A 126 8.56 10.44 15.28
CA ARG A 126 9.43 10.12 14.14
C ARG A 126 8.85 10.61 12.81
N ILE A 127 7.55 10.42 12.58
CA ILE A 127 6.89 10.84 11.33
C ILE A 127 6.94 12.36 11.19
N ILE A 128 6.62 13.10 12.27
CA ILE A 128 6.67 14.57 12.27
C ILE A 128 8.07 15.04 11.92
N LYS A 129 9.10 14.48 12.54
CA LYS A 129 10.48 14.81 12.24
C LYS A 129 10.85 14.57 10.77
N LEU A 130 10.46 13.41 10.21
CA LEU A 130 10.72 13.11 8.79
C LEU A 130 9.98 14.07 7.84
N MET A 131 8.81 14.57 8.23
CA MET A 131 8.09 15.59 7.47
C MET A 131 8.77 16.96 7.57
N GLU A 132 9.24 17.35 8.76
CA GLU A 132 10.00 18.60 8.98
C GLU A 132 11.32 18.61 8.22
N GLU A 133 12.00 17.47 8.13
CA GLU A 133 13.24 17.27 7.37
C GLU A 133 13.01 17.18 5.85
N GLY A 134 11.75 17.13 5.39
CA GLY A 134 11.40 17.02 3.98
C GLY A 134 11.59 15.63 3.38
N GLU A 135 11.85 14.61 4.22
CA GLU A 135 12.00 13.22 3.79
C GLU A 135 10.65 12.60 3.38
N ILE A 136 9.56 13.05 3.99
CA ILE A 136 8.18 12.66 3.66
C ILE A 136 7.38 13.89 3.27
N ASP A 137 6.81 13.89 2.07
CA ASP A 137 5.85 14.90 1.63
C ASP A 137 4.48 14.27 1.39
N THR A 138 3.54 14.53 2.29
CA THR A 138 2.16 14.04 2.21
C THR A 138 1.21 14.99 1.46
N LYS A 139 1.64 16.20 1.14
CA LYS A 139 0.79 17.21 0.46
C LYS A 139 0.22 16.71 -0.87
N PRO A 140 0.97 16.00 -1.73
CA PRO A 140 0.44 15.46 -2.97
C PRO A 140 -0.68 14.42 -2.78
N TRP A 141 -0.78 13.80 -1.58
CA TRP A 141 -1.81 12.80 -1.31
C TRP A 141 -3.17 13.42 -1.01
N ILE A 142 -3.19 14.70 -0.59
CA ILE A 142 -4.42 15.45 -0.33
C ILE A 142 -4.96 15.91 -1.68
N THR A 143 -5.74 15.03 -2.31
CA THR A 143 -6.29 15.27 -3.65
C THR A 143 -7.56 16.13 -3.64
N HIS A 144 -8.27 16.16 -2.51
CA HIS A 144 -9.54 16.85 -2.38
C HIS A 144 -9.57 17.63 -1.06
N ARG A 145 -10.16 18.83 -1.15
CA ARG A 145 -10.43 19.68 0.01
C ARG A 145 -11.84 20.20 -0.11
N THR A 146 -12.56 20.25 1.00
CA THR A 146 -13.91 20.78 1.08
C THR A 146 -14.10 21.55 2.37
N SER A 147 -15.04 22.49 2.41
CA SER A 147 -15.46 23.13 3.64
C SER A 147 -16.34 22.19 4.46
N PHE A 148 -16.49 22.50 5.75
CA PHE A 148 -17.42 21.76 6.60
C PHE A 148 -18.87 21.84 6.10
N ASP A 149 -19.27 23.01 5.59
CA ASP A 149 -20.64 23.25 5.12
C ASP A 149 -20.95 22.49 3.82
N ASP A 150 -19.96 22.36 2.92
CA ASP A 150 -20.13 21.67 1.64
C ASP A 150 -20.00 20.15 1.76
N MET A 151 -19.42 19.64 2.87
CA MET A 151 -19.09 18.24 3.05
C MET A 151 -20.28 17.31 2.84
N ILE A 152 -21.48 17.70 3.29
CA ILE A 152 -22.68 16.87 3.17
C ILE A 152 -23.02 16.61 1.70
N GLY A 153 -22.87 17.62 0.84
CA GLY A 153 -23.14 17.50 -0.59
C GLY A 153 -22.07 16.74 -1.36
N GLU A 154 -20.81 16.80 -0.90
CA GLU A 154 -19.67 16.22 -1.61
C GLU A 154 -19.30 14.80 -1.14
N PHE A 155 -19.68 14.42 0.08
CA PHE A 155 -19.25 13.16 0.70
C PHE A 155 -19.48 11.94 -0.19
N GLU A 156 -20.65 11.84 -0.80
CA GLU A 156 -20.98 10.70 -1.67
C GLU A 156 -20.00 10.60 -2.85
N SER A 157 -19.61 11.74 -3.45
CA SER A 157 -18.68 11.77 -4.56
C SER A 157 -17.30 11.20 -4.16
N TYR A 158 -16.86 11.47 -2.93
CA TYR A 158 -15.57 10.99 -2.43
C TYR A 158 -15.50 9.50 -2.20
N THR A 159 -16.64 8.82 -2.14
CA THR A 159 -16.69 7.35 -2.03
C THR A 159 -16.62 6.65 -3.39
N ARG A 160 -16.71 7.39 -4.49
CA ARG A 160 -16.71 6.85 -5.84
C ARG A 160 -15.30 6.73 -6.39
N PRO A 161 -14.89 5.57 -6.93
CA PRO A 161 -13.55 5.36 -7.47
C PRO A 161 -13.16 6.34 -8.59
N GLU A 162 -14.13 6.73 -9.44
CA GLU A 162 -13.94 7.63 -10.57
C GLU A 162 -13.53 9.05 -10.18
N THR A 163 -13.80 9.49 -8.96
CA THR A 163 -13.35 10.80 -8.46
C THR A 163 -11.86 10.85 -8.17
N GLY A 164 -11.19 9.68 -8.12
CA GLY A 164 -9.75 9.60 -7.95
C GLY A 164 -9.24 10.06 -6.57
N VAL A 165 -10.10 10.05 -5.56
CA VAL A 165 -9.72 10.46 -4.20
C VAL A 165 -8.64 9.54 -3.64
N ILE A 166 -7.49 10.11 -3.27
CA ILE A 166 -6.50 9.45 -2.42
C ILE A 166 -6.79 9.83 -0.96
N LYS A 167 -6.82 11.12 -0.68
CA LYS A 167 -7.16 11.67 0.63
C LYS A 167 -7.99 12.93 0.45
N ALA A 168 -9.14 12.98 1.10
CA ALA A 168 -9.94 14.21 1.24
C ALA A 168 -9.73 14.80 2.63
N VAL A 169 -9.69 16.14 2.70
CA VAL A 169 -9.57 16.90 3.95
C VAL A 169 -10.75 17.86 4.04
N VAL A 170 -11.40 17.88 5.18
CA VAL A 170 -12.45 18.85 5.51
C VAL A 170 -11.83 19.99 6.31
N GLU A 171 -12.00 21.20 5.83
CA GLU A 171 -11.54 22.41 6.52
C GLU A 171 -12.63 22.87 7.48
N VAL A 172 -12.33 22.81 8.77
CA VAL A 172 -13.22 23.27 9.85
C VAL A 172 -12.69 24.62 10.31
N GLN A 173 -13.50 25.67 10.11
CA GLN A 173 -13.20 27.02 10.59
C GLN A 173 -13.75 27.23 11.98
#